data_d9bfd296d463b07ce35998d8104ae0c7
#
_entry.id   d9bfd296d463b07ce35998d8104ae0c7
#
_cell.length_a   1.000
_cell.length_b   1.000
_cell.length_c   1.000
_cell.angle_alpha   90.00
_cell.angle_beta   90.00
_cell.angle_gamma   90.00
#
_symmetry.space_group_name_H-M   'P 1'
#
loop_
_entity.id
_entity.type
_entity.pdbx_description
1 polymer ?
#
loop_
_entity_poly.entity_id
_entity_poly.type
_entity_poly.pdbx_seq_one_letter_code
_entity_poly.pdbx_strand_id
1 'polypeptide(L)'
;MMPQILVDADGCPVVDETIVLAKRYGLEVTLITDTAHVMNREGATTITVEKGSDSADFRLVNLVRKGDIIITQDYGLAAMVLSKGGHILNQNGSRYTNENIDGLLMSRHIGKKIRRAGGRTKGPSKRTKEQDDRFVYALEALIQEILQIN
;
A
#
# COMPACT_ATOMS: atom_id res chain seq x y z
N MET A 1 0.84 4.80 21.38
CA MET A 1 1.97 4.79 20.44
C MET A 1 1.50 5.33 19.09
N MET A 2 2.27 6.21 18.49
CA MET A 2 1.93 6.77 17.17
C MET A 2 1.92 5.69 16.10
N PRO A 3 0.96 5.71 15.17
CA PRO A 3 1.00 4.80 14.03
C PRO A 3 2.19 5.12 13.14
N GLN A 4 2.66 4.12 12.42
CA GLN A 4 3.66 4.27 11.36
C GLN A 4 3.00 4.00 10.00
N ILE A 5 3.65 4.45 8.94
CA ILE A 5 3.21 4.15 7.58
C ILE A 5 4.21 3.18 6.97
N LEU A 6 3.72 2.04 6.50
CA LEU A 6 4.52 1.05 5.78
C LEU A 6 4.09 1.06 4.33
N VAL A 7 5.06 1.16 3.43
CA VAL A 7 4.80 1.24 1.99
C VAL A 7 5.40 0.03 1.29
N ASP A 8 4.55 -0.71 0.58
CA ASP A 8 4.96 -1.71 -0.38
C ASP A 8 5.46 -0.93 -1.61
N ALA A 9 6.77 -0.66 -1.64
CA ALA A 9 7.32 0.42 -2.43
C ALA A 9 7.59 0.07 -3.91
N ASP A 10 7.69 -1.21 -4.25
CA ASP A 10 7.95 -1.61 -5.63
C ASP A 10 6.77 -1.24 -6.53
N GLY A 11 7.04 -0.38 -7.52
CA GLY A 11 6.00 0.11 -8.41
C GLY A 11 5.01 1.09 -7.79
N CYS A 12 5.25 1.57 -6.58
CA CYS A 12 4.36 2.52 -5.92
C CYS A 12 4.61 3.94 -6.46
N PRO A 13 3.59 4.59 -7.05
CA PRO A 13 3.77 5.91 -7.64
C PRO A 13 3.61 7.07 -6.65
N VAL A 14 3.29 6.79 -5.38
CA VAL A 14 2.93 7.82 -4.39
C VAL A 14 3.86 7.81 -3.17
N VAL A 15 5.09 7.35 -3.34
CA VAL A 15 6.06 7.31 -2.24
C VAL A 15 6.36 8.72 -1.71
N ASP A 16 6.64 9.66 -2.60
CA ASP A 16 7.00 11.02 -2.19
C ASP A 16 5.85 11.74 -1.50
N GLU A 17 4.63 11.59 -2.02
CA GLU A 17 3.42 12.17 -1.42
C GLU A 17 3.18 11.61 -0.01
N THR A 18 3.43 10.31 0.17
CA THR A 18 3.30 9.66 1.48
C THR A 18 4.29 10.24 2.48
N ILE A 19 5.55 10.42 2.07
CA ILE A 19 6.60 10.97 2.92
C ILE A 19 6.27 12.41 3.35
N VAL A 20 5.80 13.23 2.41
CA VAL A 20 5.45 14.63 2.70
C VAL A 20 4.34 14.69 3.75
N LEU A 21 3.28 13.90 3.58
CA LEU A 21 2.17 13.87 4.54
C LEU A 21 2.60 13.34 5.90
N ALA A 22 3.36 12.26 5.91
CA ALA A 22 3.86 11.66 7.15
C ALA A 22 4.67 12.68 7.95
N LYS A 23 5.55 13.42 7.29
CA LYS A 23 6.37 14.44 7.93
C LYS A 23 5.50 15.54 8.56
N ARG A 24 4.43 15.94 7.87
CA ARG A 24 3.51 16.96 8.38
C ARG A 24 2.86 16.55 9.70
N TYR A 25 2.55 15.26 9.85
CA TYR A 25 1.88 14.71 11.03
C TYR A 25 2.82 14.02 12.01
N GLY A 26 4.13 14.05 11.76
CA GLY A 26 5.11 13.45 12.65
C GLY A 26 5.10 11.93 12.66
N LEU A 27 4.70 11.29 11.56
CA LEU A 27 4.66 9.84 11.44
C LEU A 27 5.91 9.29 10.75
N GLU A 28 6.38 8.14 11.22
CA GLU A 28 7.49 7.45 10.58
C GLU A 28 7.01 6.69 9.33
N VAL A 29 7.83 6.70 8.28
CA VAL A 29 7.59 5.96 7.04
C VAL A 29 8.68 4.93 6.85
N THR A 30 8.28 3.70 6.56
CA THR A 30 9.19 2.63 6.17
C THR A 30 8.81 2.14 4.78
N LEU A 31 9.76 2.17 3.86
CA LEU A 31 9.61 1.67 2.51
C LEU A 31 10.17 0.25 2.45
N ILE A 32 9.40 -0.69 1.92
CA ILE A 32 9.86 -2.07 1.76
C ILE A 32 9.96 -2.35 0.26
N THR A 33 11.14 -2.73 -0.19
CA THR A 33 11.44 -2.93 -1.61
C THR A 33 12.33 -4.16 -1.78
N ASP A 34 12.38 -4.71 -3.00
CA ASP A 34 13.29 -5.82 -3.28
C ASP A 34 14.66 -5.31 -3.79
N THR A 35 15.61 -6.23 -3.92
CA THR A 35 16.99 -5.89 -4.34
C THR A 35 17.09 -5.43 -5.80
N ALA A 36 16.04 -5.60 -6.60
CA ALA A 36 16.02 -5.12 -7.97
C ALA A 36 15.80 -3.60 -8.06
N HIS A 37 15.36 -2.99 -6.96
CA HIS A 37 15.00 -1.57 -6.94
C HIS A 37 15.81 -0.88 -5.84
N VAL A 38 16.69 0.02 -6.24
CA VAL A 38 17.43 0.86 -5.29
C VAL A 38 16.56 2.08 -4.99
N MET A 39 16.24 2.25 -3.71
CA MET A 39 15.38 3.35 -3.30
C MET A 39 15.90 3.98 -2.02
N ASN A 40 16.33 5.24 -2.14
CA ASN A 40 16.70 6.07 -1.00
C ASN A 40 15.84 7.33 -1.03
N ARG A 41 15.08 7.53 0.02
CA ARG A 41 14.26 8.73 0.17
C ARG A 41 14.52 9.37 1.52
N GLU A 42 14.86 10.65 1.51
CA GLU A 42 14.96 11.41 2.74
C GLU A 42 13.60 11.43 3.44
N GLY A 43 13.60 11.25 4.75
CA GLY A 43 12.37 11.22 5.53
C GLY A 43 11.74 9.83 5.67
N ALA A 44 12.38 8.80 5.12
CA ALA A 44 11.89 7.43 5.23
C ALA A 44 13.04 6.47 5.49
N THR A 45 12.71 5.35 6.13
CA THR A 45 13.63 4.22 6.29
C THR A 45 13.33 3.22 5.18
N THR A 46 14.35 2.73 4.49
CA THR A 46 14.17 1.72 3.45
C THR A 46 14.68 0.36 3.93
N ILE A 47 13.82 -0.65 3.83
CA ILE A 47 14.18 -2.04 4.09
C ILE A 47 14.21 -2.76 2.74
N THR A 48 15.37 -3.32 2.38
CA THR A 48 15.55 -4.06 1.14
C THR A 48 15.55 -5.55 1.43
N VAL A 49 14.74 -6.30 0.69
CA VAL A 49 14.60 -7.76 0.83
C VAL A 49 15.03 -8.45 -0.47
N GLU A 50 15.28 -9.76 -0.40
CA GLU A 50 15.70 -10.52 -1.58
C GLU A 50 14.62 -10.54 -2.65
N LYS A 51 15.04 -10.37 -3.90
CA LYS A 51 14.16 -10.42 -5.07
C LYS A 51 13.64 -11.83 -5.30
N GLY A 52 12.40 -11.91 -5.78
CA GLY A 52 11.87 -13.14 -6.39
C GLY A 52 11.11 -14.06 -5.46
N SER A 53 10.90 -13.68 -4.22
CA SER A 53 10.06 -14.43 -3.30
C SER A 53 9.03 -13.49 -2.66
N ASP A 54 8.13 -14.04 -1.86
CA ASP A 54 7.19 -13.23 -1.10
C ASP A 54 7.85 -12.54 0.11
N SER A 55 9.18 -12.40 0.10
CA SER A 55 9.96 -11.86 1.23
C SER A 55 9.53 -10.45 1.62
N ALA A 56 9.23 -9.60 0.62
CA ALA A 56 8.77 -8.23 0.90
C ALA A 56 7.43 -8.25 1.63
N ASP A 57 6.48 -9.09 1.20
CA ASP A 57 5.18 -9.22 1.82
C ASP A 57 5.30 -9.72 3.26
N PHE A 58 6.05 -10.79 3.49
CA PHE A 58 6.26 -11.34 4.83
C PHE A 58 6.96 -10.34 5.74
N ARG A 59 7.96 -9.63 5.21
CA ARG A 59 8.66 -8.61 6.00
C ARG A 59 7.72 -7.49 6.42
N LEU A 60 6.90 -7.01 5.48
CA LEU A 60 5.94 -5.95 5.76
C LEU A 60 4.92 -6.40 6.81
N VAL A 61 4.31 -7.57 6.61
CA VAL A 61 3.31 -8.11 7.54
C VAL A 61 3.88 -8.23 8.95
N ASN A 62 5.12 -8.69 9.07
CA ASN A 62 5.76 -8.85 10.38
C ASN A 62 6.03 -7.52 11.10
N LEU A 63 6.12 -6.42 10.36
CA LEU A 63 6.33 -5.09 10.93
C LEU A 63 5.04 -4.39 11.33
N VAL A 64 3.90 -4.85 10.84
CA VAL A 64 2.60 -4.18 11.07
C VAL A 64 2.20 -4.31 12.53
N ARG A 65 1.82 -3.18 13.12
CA ARG A 65 1.18 -3.09 14.43
C ARG A 65 -0.26 -2.62 14.25
N LYS A 66 -1.12 -3.00 15.16
CA LYS A 66 -2.52 -2.54 15.15
C LYS A 66 -2.56 -1.01 15.07
N GLY A 67 -3.34 -0.50 14.13
CA GLY A 67 -3.50 0.94 13.91
C GLY A 67 -2.53 1.54 12.89
N ASP A 68 -1.56 0.77 12.41
CA ASP A 68 -0.64 1.27 11.39
C ASP A 68 -1.35 1.47 10.05
N ILE A 69 -0.74 2.30 9.20
CA ILE A 69 -1.23 2.58 7.84
C ILE A 69 -0.33 1.87 6.84
N ILE A 70 -0.91 1.15 5.90
CA ILE A 70 -0.17 0.42 4.88
C ILE A 70 -0.63 0.86 3.50
N ILE A 71 0.32 1.09 2.61
CA ILE A 71 0.06 1.46 1.22
C ILE A 71 0.51 0.29 0.34
N THR A 72 -0.42 -0.35 -0.35
CA THR A 72 -0.13 -1.47 -1.25
C THR A 72 -1.19 -1.63 -2.32
N GLN A 73 -0.81 -2.22 -3.45
CA GLN A 73 -1.73 -2.63 -4.52
C GLN A 73 -2.05 -4.13 -4.46
N ASP A 74 -1.40 -4.85 -3.55
CA ASP A 74 -1.52 -6.32 -3.46
C ASP A 74 -2.68 -6.70 -2.54
N TYR A 75 -3.72 -7.30 -3.12
CA TYR A 75 -4.91 -7.72 -2.37
C TYR A 75 -4.61 -8.80 -1.33
N GLY A 76 -3.70 -9.73 -1.67
CA GLY A 76 -3.31 -10.78 -0.74
C GLY A 76 -2.60 -10.22 0.48
N LEU A 77 -1.67 -9.28 0.26
CA LEU A 77 -1.00 -8.58 1.34
C LEU A 77 -2.00 -7.79 2.18
N ALA A 78 -2.94 -7.09 1.52
CA ALA A 78 -3.97 -6.33 2.21
C ALA A 78 -4.79 -7.23 3.15
N ALA A 79 -5.18 -8.43 2.69
CA ALA A 79 -5.93 -9.38 3.51
C ALA A 79 -5.15 -9.77 4.78
N MET A 80 -3.86 -10.04 4.64
CA MET A 80 -3.01 -10.37 5.80
C MET A 80 -2.90 -9.21 6.79
N VAL A 81 -2.74 -8.00 6.27
CA VAL A 81 -2.62 -6.80 7.12
C VAL A 81 -3.93 -6.50 7.84
N LEU A 82 -5.07 -6.70 7.18
CA LEU A 82 -6.38 -6.52 7.83
C LEU A 82 -6.52 -7.40 9.06
N SER A 83 -6.04 -8.64 8.99
CA SER A 83 -6.11 -9.56 10.13
C SER A 83 -5.28 -9.09 11.32
N LYS A 84 -4.31 -8.20 11.10
CA LYS A 84 -3.46 -7.62 12.15
C LYS A 84 -3.97 -6.25 12.63
N GLY A 85 -5.07 -5.76 12.09
CA GLY A 85 -5.66 -4.49 12.51
C GLY A 85 -5.05 -3.27 11.86
N GLY A 86 -4.37 -3.43 10.73
CA GLY A 86 -3.85 -2.31 9.95
C GLY A 86 -4.92 -1.64 9.09
N HIS A 87 -4.67 -0.38 8.74
CA HIS A 87 -5.50 0.39 7.80
C HIS A 87 -4.78 0.44 6.46
N ILE A 88 -5.45 0.07 5.37
CA ILE A 88 -4.78 -0.10 4.08
C ILE A 88 -5.41 0.74 3.01
N LEU A 89 -4.56 1.48 2.28
CA LEU A 89 -4.95 2.23 1.08
C LEU A 89 -4.18 1.70 -0.13
N ASN A 90 -4.81 1.72 -1.29
CA ASN A 90 -4.08 1.57 -2.54
C ASN A 90 -3.57 2.94 -3.01
N GLN A 91 -2.82 2.95 -4.12
CA GLN A 91 -2.21 4.18 -4.65
C GLN A 91 -3.22 5.20 -5.18
N ASN A 92 -4.48 4.84 -5.31
CA ASN A 92 -5.56 5.73 -5.78
C ASN A 92 -6.43 6.23 -4.63
N GLY A 93 -6.07 5.88 -3.39
CA GLY A 93 -6.82 6.31 -2.22
C GLY A 93 -8.02 5.44 -1.87
N SER A 94 -8.17 4.30 -2.53
CA SER A 94 -9.22 3.34 -2.18
C SER A 94 -8.79 2.53 -0.97
N ARG A 95 -9.70 2.34 -0.03
CA ARG A 95 -9.43 1.62 1.21
C ARG A 95 -9.79 0.15 1.06
N TYR A 96 -8.91 -0.74 1.49
CA TYR A 96 -9.23 -2.16 1.63
C TYR A 96 -9.83 -2.39 3.00
N THR A 97 -10.95 -3.12 3.02
CA THR A 97 -11.71 -3.41 4.25
C THR A 97 -12.09 -4.88 4.26
N ASN A 98 -12.54 -5.36 5.43
CA ASN A 98 -13.07 -6.72 5.54
C ASN A 98 -14.29 -6.93 4.63
N GLU A 99 -15.04 -5.86 4.35
CA GLU A 99 -16.24 -5.92 3.52
C GLU A 99 -15.93 -6.05 2.03
N ASN A 100 -14.79 -5.49 1.56
CA ASN A 100 -14.50 -5.49 0.11
C ASN A 100 -13.39 -6.45 -0.31
N ILE A 101 -12.58 -6.95 0.63
CA ILE A 101 -11.36 -7.71 0.27
C ILE A 101 -11.66 -9.02 -0.44
N ASP A 102 -12.69 -9.72 -0.04
CA ASP A 102 -13.03 -11.01 -0.67
C ASP A 102 -13.45 -10.84 -2.12
N GLY A 103 -14.23 -9.81 -2.42
CA GLY A 103 -14.62 -9.49 -3.79
C GLY A 103 -13.43 -9.11 -4.67
N LEU A 104 -12.47 -8.37 -4.11
CA LEU A 104 -11.25 -7.98 -4.83
C LEU A 104 -10.38 -9.19 -5.13
N LEU A 105 -10.22 -10.11 -4.18
CA LEU A 105 -9.48 -11.35 -4.38
C LEU A 105 -10.14 -12.23 -5.45
N MET A 106 -11.46 -12.31 -5.45
CA MET A 106 -12.22 -13.05 -6.46
C MET A 106 -12.03 -12.45 -7.85
N SER A 107 -12.09 -11.14 -7.99
CA SER A 107 -11.87 -10.43 -9.25
C SER A 107 -10.48 -10.73 -9.82
N ARG A 108 -9.46 -10.77 -8.96
CA ARG A 108 -8.09 -11.12 -9.36
C ARG A 108 -8.03 -12.57 -9.88
N HIS A 109 -8.70 -13.49 -9.21
CA HIS A 109 -8.74 -14.90 -9.60
C HIS A 109 -9.43 -15.09 -10.96
N ILE A 110 -10.56 -14.44 -11.18
CA ILE A 110 -11.28 -14.46 -12.45
C ILE A 110 -10.40 -13.90 -13.57
N GLY A 111 -9.72 -12.77 -13.34
CA GLY A 111 -8.80 -12.18 -14.31
C GLY A 111 -7.69 -13.14 -14.71
N LYS A 112 -7.12 -13.88 -13.75
CA LYS A 112 -6.10 -14.90 -14.02
C LYS A 112 -6.65 -16.03 -14.89
N LYS A 113 -7.85 -16.50 -14.63
CA LYS A 113 -8.49 -17.54 -15.44
C LYS A 113 -8.70 -17.08 -16.88
N ILE A 114 -9.17 -15.86 -17.09
CA ILE A 114 -9.37 -15.27 -18.42
C ILE A 114 -8.03 -15.26 -19.19
N ARG A 115 -6.95 -14.78 -18.56
CA ARG A 115 -5.62 -14.72 -19.22
C ARG A 115 -5.08 -16.10 -19.55
N ARG A 116 -5.26 -17.09 -18.67
CA ARG A 116 -4.83 -18.48 -18.91
C ARG A 116 -5.57 -19.11 -20.08
N ALA A 117 -6.82 -18.74 -20.29
CA ALA A 117 -7.64 -19.23 -21.40
C ALA A 117 -7.35 -18.51 -22.72
N GLY A 118 -6.33 -17.65 -22.77
CA GLY A 118 -5.97 -16.89 -23.98
C GLY A 118 -6.76 -15.62 -24.16
N GLY A 119 -7.59 -15.25 -23.19
CA GLY A 119 -8.31 -13.98 -23.22
C GLY A 119 -7.44 -12.83 -22.80
N ARG A 120 -7.95 -11.63 -22.98
CA ARG A 120 -7.27 -10.39 -22.59
C ARG A 120 -8.13 -9.61 -21.60
N THR A 121 -7.49 -9.10 -20.56
CA THR A 121 -8.10 -8.12 -19.67
C THR A 121 -7.60 -6.73 -20.05
N LYS A 122 -8.41 -5.73 -19.81
CA LYS A 122 -8.02 -4.34 -20.06
C LYS A 122 -6.88 -3.97 -19.09
N GLY A 123 -5.75 -3.54 -19.65
CA GLY A 123 -4.63 -3.06 -18.83
C GLY A 123 -4.93 -1.72 -18.17
N PRO A 124 -4.12 -1.32 -17.17
CA PRO A 124 -4.28 -0.04 -16.53
C PRO A 124 -4.01 1.12 -17.50
N SER A 125 -4.77 2.17 -17.40
CA SER A 125 -4.51 3.41 -18.15
C SER A 125 -3.34 4.17 -17.49
N LYS A 126 -2.79 5.13 -18.23
CA LYS A 126 -1.73 5.98 -17.71
C LYS A 126 -2.22 6.74 -16.47
N ARG A 127 -1.35 6.79 -15.45
CA ARG A 127 -1.68 7.48 -14.20
C ARG A 127 -1.86 8.98 -14.42
N THR A 128 -2.85 9.56 -13.75
CA THR A 128 -3.18 10.98 -13.85
C THR A 128 -2.85 11.69 -12.53
N LYS A 129 -2.72 13.02 -12.62
CA LYS A 129 -2.54 13.86 -11.43
C LYS A 129 -3.75 13.77 -10.50
N GLU A 130 -4.95 13.59 -11.04
CA GLU A 130 -6.17 13.44 -10.23
C GLU A 130 -6.11 12.22 -9.33
N GLN A 131 -5.48 11.14 -9.79
CA GLN A 131 -5.29 9.95 -8.98
C GLN A 131 -4.34 10.22 -7.82
N ASP A 132 -3.26 10.99 -8.05
CA ASP A 132 -2.36 11.39 -6.99
C ASP A 132 -3.07 12.28 -5.97
N ASP A 133 -3.86 13.23 -6.44
CA ASP A 133 -4.61 14.14 -5.56
C ASP A 133 -5.62 13.37 -4.69
N ARG A 134 -6.32 12.40 -5.28
CA ARG A 134 -7.24 11.54 -4.53
C ARG A 134 -6.53 10.73 -3.46
N PHE A 135 -5.34 10.20 -3.80
CA PHE A 135 -4.54 9.47 -2.82
C PHE A 135 -4.16 10.37 -1.65
N VAL A 136 -3.63 11.57 -1.94
CA VAL A 136 -3.22 12.51 -0.90
C VAL A 136 -4.39 12.87 0.01
N TYR A 137 -5.54 13.16 -0.58
CA TYR A 137 -6.75 13.47 0.18
C TYR A 137 -7.16 12.30 1.09
N ALA A 138 -7.17 11.09 0.54
CA ALA A 138 -7.58 9.90 1.28
C ALA A 138 -6.60 9.56 2.41
N LEU A 139 -5.30 9.68 2.14
CA LEU A 139 -4.28 9.41 3.17
C LEU A 139 -4.36 10.43 4.29
N GLU A 140 -4.51 11.71 3.96
CA GLU A 140 -4.64 12.74 4.99
C GLU A 140 -5.88 12.54 5.84
N ALA A 141 -7.01 12.22 5.22
CA ALA A 141 -8.25 11.94 5.94
C ALA A 141 -8.09 10.73 6.88
N LEU A 142 -7.41 9.68 6.43
CA LEU A 142 -7.15 8.51 7.25
C LEU A 142 -6.24 8.82 8.43
N ILE A 143 -5.18 9.59 8.21
CA ILE A 143 -4.28 10.02 9.28
C ILE A 143 -5.06 10.80 10.34
N GLN A 144 -5.87 11.76 9.91
CA GLN A 144 -6.66 12.58 10.82
C GLN A 144 -7.67 11.73 11.61
N GLU A 145 -8.30 10.74 10.96
CA GLU A 145 -9.19 9.80 11.61
C GLU A 145 -8.48 9.02 12.71
N ILE A 146 -7.31 8.44 12.39
CA ILE A 146 -6.55 7.62 13.33
C ILE A 146 -6.02 8.46 14.50
N LEU A 147 -5.55 9.67 14.23
CA LEU A 147 -5.02 10.57 15.25
C LEU A 147 -6.12 11.34 15.98
N GLN A 148 -7.38 11.20 15.55
CA GLN A 148 -8.52 11.90 16.10
C GLN A 148 -8.38 13.43 16.04
N ILE A 149 -7.88 13.91 14.89
CA ILE A 149 -7.71 15.33 14.62
C ILE A 149 -8.81 15.77 13.65
N ASN A 150 -9.41 16.92 13.93
CA ASN A 150 -10.44 17.51 13.05
C ASN A 150 -9.84 18.48 12.04
#